data_48e8486480f5f205b5fbad181af5bfe3
#
_entry.id   48e8486480f5f205b5fbad181af5bfe3
#
_cell.length_a   1.000
_cell.length_b   1.000
_cell.length_c   1.000
_cell.angle_alpha   90.00
_cell.angle_beta   90.00
_cell.angle_gamma   90.00
#
_symmetry.space_group_name_H-M   'P 1'
#
loop_
_entity.id
_entity.type
_entity.pdbx_description
1 polymer ?
#
loop_
_entity_poly.entity_id
_entity_poly.type
_entity_poly.pdbx_seq_one_letter_code
_entity_poly.pdbx_strand_id
1 'polypeptide(L)'
;LNTGRSTLHSGTVGAVLTAQNFGSKGIAVSLHRENEEDFWQWDTAAQATKPVLELLQSAKPKTGININVPALSYRKIKGNKWARLAPFGSQRSALNKDPSGNLNFGLVDTNYPPDNETDLGLVMSGYVAISILKGISTGTPTGHSIGEDIEFDKINLSNGVDFWLK
;
A
#
# COMPACT_ATOMS: atom_id res chain seq x y z
N LEU A 1 -7.19 -0.84 6.65
CA LEU A 1 -6.31 -0.01 5.81
C LEU A 1 -5.38 -0.85 4.95
N ASN A 2 -5.05 -0.32 3.79
CA ASN A 2 -4.03 -0.84 2.89
C ASN A 2 -2.91 0.20 2.77
N THR A 3 -2.13 0.36 3.84
CA THR A 3 -1.07 1.36 3.95
C THR A 3 0.32 0.74 3.96
N GLY A 4 1.29 1.51 3.51
CA GLY A 4 2.69 1.11 3.50
C GLY A 4 2.95 -0.18 2.73
N ARG A 5 3.99 -0.88 3.11
CA ARG A 5 4.39 -2.16 2.47
C ARG A 5 3.39 -3.31 2.69
N SER A 6 2.46 -3.20 3.65
CA SER A 6 1.42 -4.21 3.83
C SER A 6 0.43 -4.29 2.64
N THR A 7 0.44 -3.31 1.75
CA THR A 7 -0.28 -3.36 0.47
C THR A 7 0.06 -4.61 -0.34
N LEU A 8 1.27 -5.18 -0.20
CA LEU A 8 1.67 -6.44 -0.85
C LEU A 8 0.80 -7.65 -0.45
N HIS A 9 0.20 -7.61 0.73
CA HIS A 9 -0.62 -8.70 1.26
C HIS A 9 -2.12 -8.40 1.17
N SER A 10 -2.48 -7.28 0.56
CA SER A 10 -3.87 -6.85 0.41
C SER A 10 -4.54 -7.48 -0.81
N GLY A 11 -5.63 -8.20 -0.61
CA GLY A 11 -6.46 -8.68 -1.72
C GLY A 11 -7.11 -7.54 -2.51
N THR A 12 -7.48 -6.44 -1.84
CA THR A 12 -8.05 -5.25 -2.49
C THR A 12 -7.03 -4.60 -3.44
N VAL A 13 -5.80 -4.41 -2.98
CA VAL A 13 -4.70 -3.87 -3.80
C VAL A 13 -4.30 -4.89 -4.87
N GLY A 14 -4.25 -6.18 -4.53
CA GLY A 14 -3.96 -7.26 -5.48
C GLY A 14 -4.91 -7.29 -6.67
N ALA A 15 -6.20 -7.02 -6.47
CA ALA A 15 -7.18 -6.91 -7.55
C ALA A 15 -6.83 -5.75 -8.51
N VAL A 16 -6.40 -4.60 -7.99
CA VAL A 16 -5.97 -3.46 -8.81
C VAL A 16 -4.70 -3.78 -9.59
N LEU A 17 -3.71 -4.41 -8.96
CA LEU A 17 -2.48 -4.84 -9.63
C LEU A 17 -2.77 -5.86 -10.73
N THR A 18 -3.71 -6.77 -10.48
CA THR A 18 -4.18 -7.73 -11.50
C THR A 18 -4.84 -6.99 -12.67
N ALA A 19 -5.74 -6.04 -12.40
CA ALA A 19 -6.37 -5.22 -13.44
C ALA A 19 -5.34 -4.48 -14.29
N GLN A 20 -4.31 -3.87 -13.66
CA GLN A 20 -3.20 -3.23 -14.38
C GLN A 20 -2.47 -4.20 -15.31
N ASN A 21 -2.22 -5.44 -14.84
CA ASN A 21 -1.54 -6.46 -15.64
C ASN A 21 -2.32 -6.80 -16.92
N PHE A 22 -3.65 -6.79 -16.84
CA PHE A 22 -4.55 -7.01 -17.99
C PHE A 22 -4.89 -5.73 -18.78
N GLY A 23 -4.20 -4.63 -18.53
CA GLY A 23 -4.38 -3.40 -19.29
C GLY A 23 -5.47 -2.46 -18.77
N SER A 24 -6.20 -2.86 -17.74
CA SER A 24 -7.29 -2.09 -17.14
C SER A 24 -6.77 -1.04 -16.14
N LYS A 25 -7.63 -0.09 -15.82
CA LYS A 25 -7.45 0.86 -14.72
C LYS A 25 -8.14 0.33 -13.47
N GLY A 26 -7.67 0.67 -12.28
CA GLY A 26 -8.28 0.20 -11.03
C GLY A 26 -8.09 1.15 -9.87
N ILE A 27 -9.06 1.14 -8.94
CA ILE A 27 -8.99 1.84 -7.66
C ILE A 27 -9.22 0.82 -6.54
N ALA A 28 -8.30 0.79 -5.57
CA ALA A 28 -8.48 0.14 -4.29
C ALA A 28 -8.91 1.19 -3.27
N VAL A 29 -10.00 0.97 -2.57
CA VAL A 29 -10.50 1.87 -1.53
C VAL A 29 -10.55 1.14 -0.20
N SER A 30 -9.95 1.73 0.82
CA SER A 30 -9.90 1.17 2.16
C SER A 30 -10.27 2.22 3.18
N LEU A 31 -11.13 1.84 4.12
CA LEU A 31 -11.60 2.70 5.18
C LEU A 31 -10.89 2.34 6.49
N HIS A 32 -10.40 3.34 7.20
CA HIS A 32 -9.89 3.19 8.56
C HIS A 32 -11.06 3.09 9.55
N ARG A 33 -10.83 2.37 10.65
CA ARG A 33 -11.70 2.34 11.82
C ARG A 33 -10.78 2.30 13.05
N GLU A 34 -10.96 3.24 13.95
CA GLU A 34 -10.09 3.33 15.14
C GLU A 34 -10.44 2.26 16.18
N ASN A 35 -11.74 2.04 16.42
CA ASN A 35 -12.22 1.05 17.38
C ASN A 35 -13.18 0.06 16.72
N GLU A 36 -13.26 -1.15 17.24
CA GLU A 36 -14.16 -2.18 16.71
C GLU A 36 -15.64 -1.82 16.86
N GLU A 37 -15.97 -1.00 17.85
CA GLU A 37 -17.33 -0.51 18.12
C GLU A 37 -17.76 0.64 17.22
N ASP A 38 -16.84 1.29 16.49
CA ASP A 38 -17.15 2.41 15.63
C ASP A 38 -17.95 1.96 14.41
N PHE A 39 -18.91 2.78 14.00
CA PHE A 39 -19.62 2.57 12.74
C PHE A 39 -18.72 2.84 11.55
N TRP A 40 -18.76 1.94 10.57
CA TRP A 40 -18.07 2.12 9.31
C TRP A 40 -18.61 3.31 8.52
N GLN A 41 -17.76 4.25 8.20
CA GLN A 41 -18.09 5.47 7.45
C GLN A 41 -18.06 5.21 5.93
N TRP A 42 -18.82 4.22 5.44
CA TRP A 42 -18.83 3.84 4.02
C TRP A 42 -19.23 4.99 3.10
N ASP A 43 -20.17 5.85 3.54
CA ASP A 43 -20.57 7.05 2.78
C ASP A 43 -19.40 8.01 2.61
N THR A 44 -18.56 8.16 3.62
CA THR A 44 -17.33 8.97 3.54
C THR A 44 -16.37 8.39 2.50
N ALA A 45 -16.16 7.07 2.53
CA ALA A 45 -15.29 6.41 1.54
C ALA A 45 -15.82 6.59 0.11
N ALA A 46 -17.13 6.44 -0.10
CA ALA A 46 -17.76 6.64 -1.39
C ALA A 46 -17.61 8.10 -1.89
N GLN A 47 -17.91 9.08 -1.03
CA GLN A 47 -17.80 10.50 -1.37
C GLN A 47 -16.35 10.91 -1.66
N ALA A 48 -15.39 10.43 -0.87
CA ALA A 48 -13.96 10.73 -1.06
C ALA A 48 -13.40 10.11 -2.35
N THR A 49 -13.96 8.99 -2.80
CA THR A 49 -13.51 8.29 -4.01
C THR A 49 -14.03 8.95 -5.29
N LYS A 50 -15.18 9.64 -5.26
CA LYS A 50 -15.83 10.20 -6.44
C LYS A 50 -14.89 11.08 -7.30
N PRO A 51 -14.18 12.09 -6.77
CA PRO A 51 -13.27 12.91 -7.58
C PRO A 51 -12.09 12.10 -8.16
N VAL A 52 -11.69 11.02 -7.48
CA VAL A 52 -10.60 10.15 -7.96
C VAL A 52 -11.07 9.26 -9.12
N LEU A 53 -12.34 8.87 -9.15
CA LEU A 53 -12.94 8.17 -10.30
C LEU A 53 -12.93 9.05 -11.54
N GLU A 54 -13.27 10.33 -11.41
CA GLU A 54 -13.21 11.29 -12.52
C GLU A 54 -11.77 11.45 -13.05
N LEU A 55 -10.79 11.56 -12.14
CA LEU A 55 -9.38 11.57 -12.49
C LEU A 55 -8.96 10.29 -13.23
N LEU A 56 -9.41 9.12 -12.76
CA LEU A 56 -9.07 7.84 -13.36
C LEU A 56 -9.62 7.70 -14.79
N GLN A 57 -10.77 8.30 -15.11
CA GLN A 57 -11.34 8.24 -16.46
C GLN A 57 -10.37 8.82 -17.50
N SER A 58 -9.69 9.93 -17.18
CA SER A 58 -8.71 10.58 -18.05
C SER A 58 -7.30 9.98 -17.95
N ALA A 59 -7.04 9.11 -16.98
CA ALA A 59 -5.73 8.52 -16.77
C ALA A 59 -5.34 7.54 -17.89
N LYS A 60 -4.04 7.29 -18.02
CA LYS A 60 -3.50 6.29 -18.97
C LYS A 60 -3.98 4.87 -18.62
N PRO A 61 -4.07 3.96 -19.60
CA PRO A 61 -4.24 2.54 -19.34
C PRO A 61 -3.25 2.02 -18.30
N LYS A 62 -3.63 0.98 -17.56
CA LYS A 62 -2.83 0.40 -16.47
C LYS A 62 -2.58 1.34 -15.28
N THR A 63 -3.37 2.41 -15.11
CA THR A 63 -3.30 3.23 -13.90
C THR A 63 -3.98 2.52 -12.75
N GLY A 64 -3.25 2.33 -11.65
CA GLY A 64 -3.76 1.79 -10.40
C GLY A 64 -3.64 2.83 -9.28
N ILE A 65 -4.72 3.00 -8.53
CA ILE A 65 -4.78 3.96 -7.42
C ILE A 65 -5.21 3.23 -6.16
N ASN A 66 -4.50 3.50 -5.06
CA ASN A 66 -4.87 3.06 -3.72
C ASN A 66 -5.32 4.27 -2.91
N ILE A 67 -6.51 4.19 -2.34
CA ILE A 67 -7.13 5.23 -1.52
C ILE A 67 -7.33 4.69 -0.12
N ASN A 68 -6.80 5.39 0.86
CA ASN A 68 -7.05 5.12 2.27
C ASN A 68 -7.82 6.30 2.89
N VAL A 69 -8.96 6.02 3.49
CA VAL A 69 -9.90 7.02 4.02
C VAL A 69 -9.91 6.93 5.54
N PRO A 70 -9.76 8.04 6.29
CA PRO A 70 -9.79 8.03 7.75
C PRO A 70 -11.20 7.74 8.31
N ALA A 71 -11.26 7.26 9.55
CA ALA A 71 -12.49 6.96 10.30
C ALA A 71 -13.25 8.22 10.74
N LEU A 72 -13.57 9.09 9.79
CA LEU A 72 -14.22 10.38 10.04
C LEU A 72 -15.47 10.52 9.16
N SER A 73 -16.46 11.27 9.65
CA SER A 73 -17.53 11.73 8.77
C SER A 73 -16.97 12.64 7.67
N TYR A 74 -17.57 12.63 6.48
CA TYR A 74 -17.06 13.36 5.32
C TYR A 74 -16.78 14.84 5.59
N ARG A 75 -17.62 15.49 6.41
CA ARG A 75 -17.47 16.91 6.80
C ARG A 75 -16.21 17.18 7.64
N LYS A 76 -15.66 16.15 8.29
CA LYS A 76 -14.42 16.24 9.11
C LYS A 76 -13.16 15.88 8.34
N ILE A 77 -13.29 15.40 7.11
CA ILE A 77 -12.15 15.13 6.23
C ILE A 77 -11.47 16.46 5.90
N LYS A 78 -10.15 16.52 6.13
CA LYS A 78 -9.37 17.74 5.90
C LYS A 78 -9.02 17.98 4.42
N GLY A 79 -9.25 16.98 3.56
CA GLY A 79 -8.99 17.03 2.13
C GLY A 79 -8.32 15.76 1.62
N ASN A 80 -8.01 15.76 0.32
CA ASN A 80 -7.32 14.65 -0.37
C ASN A 80 -5.87 15.03 -0.62
N LYS A 81 -4.94 14.09 -0.40
CA LYS A 81 -3.51 14.31 -0.63
C LYS A 81 -2.86 13.12 -1.33
N TRP A 82 -1.94 13.42 -2.24
CA TRP A 82 -1.03 12.42 -2.75
C TRP A 82 -0.11 11.93 -1.65
N ALA A 83 0.09 10.63 -1.60
CA ALA A 83 0.88 9.96 -0.58
C ALA A 83 1.88 8.99 -1.18
N ARG A 84 3.06 8.91 -0.60
CA ARG A 84 3.95 7.76 -0.77
C ARG A 84 3.53 6.65 0.20
N LEU A 85 3.88 5.41 -0.12
CA LEU A 85 3.66 4.30 0.79
C LEU A 85 4.56 4.45 2.03
N ALA A 86 4.01 4.25 3.21
CA ALA A 86 4.80 4.18 4.44
C ALA A 86 5.80 3.02 4.38
N PRO A 87 6.97 3.10 5.05
CA PRO A 87 7.92 1.99 5.12
C PRO A 87 7.29 0.73 5.72
N PHE A 88 6.33 0.92 6.63
CA PHE A 88 5.56 -0.15 7.28
C PHE A 88 4.08 0.20 7.23
N GLY A 89 3.21 -0.83 7.26
CA GLY A 89 1.78 -0.65 7.53
C GLY A 89 1.51 -0.35 9.01
N SER A 90 0.25 -0.09 9.35
CA SER A 90 -0.17 0.09 10.75
C SER A 90 0.01 -1.18 11.58
N GLN A 91 -0.06 -2.33 10.95
CA GLN A 91 0.06 -3.64 11.60
C GLN A 91 1.08 -4.52 10.88
N ARG A 92 1.68 -5.43 11.63
CA ARG A 92 2.56 -6.49 11.13
C ARG A 92 2.14 -7.84 11.67
N SER A 93 2.46 -8.88 10.93
CA SER A 93 2.31 -10.25 11.41
C SER A 93 3.28 -10.52 12.54
N ALA A 94 2.79 -11.18 13.58
CA ALA A 94 3.60 -11.66 14.69
C ALA A 94 3.32 -13.14 14.93
N LEU A 95 4.38 -13.89 15.19
CA LEU A 95 4.31 -15.29 15.58
C LEU A 95 4.71 -15.38 17.05
N ASN A 96 3.80 -15.82 17.88
CA ASN A 96 4.02 -16.00 19.31
C ASN A 96 3.90 -17.47 19.67
N LYS A 97 4.74 -17.91 20.60
CA LYS A 97 4.65 -19.26 21.16
C LYS A 97 3.92 -19.19 22.50
N ASP A 98 2.86 -19.96 22.65
CA ASP A 98 2.15 -20.05 23.93
C ASP A 98 2.92 -20.93 24.96
N PRO A 99 2.53 -20.92 26.25
CA PRO A 99 3.18 -21.75 27.27
C PRO A 99 3.11 -23.25 26.98
N SER A 100 2.15 -23.70 26.19
CA SER A 100 2.00 -25.11 25.76
C SER A 100 2.85 -25.46 24.56
N GLY A 101 3.57 -24.49 23.98
CA GLY A 101 4.45 -24.68 22.83
C GLY A 101 3.80 -24.51 21.45
N ASN A 102 2.49 -24.17 21.39
CA ASN A 102 1.81 -23.91 20.13
C ASN A 102 2.23 -22.56 19.55
N LEU A 103 2.28 -22.50 18.21
CA LEU A 103 2.53 -21.27 17.49
C LEU A 103 1.21 -20.57 17.18
N ASN A 104 1.05 -19.36 17.70
CA ASN A 104 -0.09 -18.50 17.45
C ASN A 104 0.31 -17.37 16.51
N PHE A 105 -0.40 -17.25 15.40
CA PHE A 105 -0.26 -16.16 14.45
C PHE A 105 -1.25 -15.05 14.78
N GLY A 106 -0.78 -13.82 14.82
CA GLY A 106 -1.60 -12.64 15.07
C GLY A 106 -1.11 -11.40 14.34
N LEU A 107 -1.89 -10.34 14.41
CA LEU A 107 -1.49 -9.02 13.97
C LEU A 107 -1.18 -8.16 15.19
N VAL A 108 -0.09 -7.44 15.12
CA VAL A 108 0.33 -6.49 16.17
C VAL A 108 0.62 -5.13 15.55
N ASP A 109 0.34 -4.07 16.28
CA ASP A 109 0.62 -2.71 15.83
C ASP A 109 2.13 -2.50 15.69
N THR A 110 2.51 -1.79 14.65
CA THR A 110 3.92 -1.52 14.37
C THR A 110 4.49 -0.44 15.26
N ASN A 111 3.64 0.39 15.89
CA ASN A 111 4.01 1.58 16.66
C ASN A 111 4.98 2.51 15.91
N TYR A 112 4.96 2.44 14.57
CA TYR A 112 5.81 3.27 13.73
C TYR A 112 5.25 4.70 13.72
N PRO A 113 6.07 5.72 14.07
CA PRO A 113 5.60 7.10 14.02
C PRO A 113 5.27 7.46 12.56
N PRO A 114 4.03 7.87 12.27
CA PRO A 114 3.63 8.15 10.91
C PRO A 114 4.29 9.43 10.39
N ASP A 115 4.99 9.33 9.26
CA ASP A 115 5.48 10.48 8.52
C ASP A 115 4.31 11.14 7.76
N ASN A 116 4.20 12.45 7.86
CA ASN A 116 3.09 13.26 7.33
C ASN A 116 2.96 13.26 5.79
N GLU A 117 3.91 12.70 5.05
CA GLU A 117 3.85 12.55 3.60
C GLU A 117 3.47 11.12 3.18
N THR A 118 3.34 10.22 4.14
CA THR A 118 2.98 8.83 3.87
C THR A 118 1.47 8.61 3.94
N ASP A 119 1.01 7.55 3.29
CA ASP A 119 -0.39 7.12 3.30
C ASP A 119 -0.92 6.90 4.73
N LEU A 120 -0.15 6.24 5.58
CA LEU A 120 -0.52 6.04 6.98
C LEU A 120 -0.57 7.37 7.75
N GLY A 121 0.47 8.21 7.64
CA GLY A 121 0.55 9.48 8.36
C GLY A 121 -0.57 10.44 7.96
N LEU A 122 -0.91 10.51 6.69
CA LEU A 122 -2.01 11.33 6.19
C LEU A 122 -3.37 10.88 6.72
N VAL A 123 -3.64 9.57 6.71
CA VAL A 123 -4.89 9.01 7.25
C VAL A 123 -5.01 9.32 8.74
N MET A 124 -3.97 9.07 9.52
CA MET A 124 -3.95 9.38 10.97
C MET A 124 -4.10 10.88 11.25
N SER A 125 -3.70 11.73 10.30
CA SER A 125 -3.88 13.19 10.38
C SER A 125 -5.24 13.68 9.88
N GLY A 126 -6.13 12.80 9.42
CA GLY A 126 -7.50 13.12 8.97
C GLY A 126 -7.61 13.50 7.49
N TYR A 127 -6.61 13.18 6.67
CA TYR A 127 -6.66 13.33 5.21
C TYR A 127 -6.97 12.01 4.52
N VAL A 128 -7.62 12.07 3.38
CA VAL A 128 -7.67 10.95 2.43
C VAL A 128 -6.31 10.83 1.76
N ALA A 129 -5.68 9.69 1.91
CA ALA A 129 -4.39 9.42 1.30
C ALA A 129 -4.56 8.68 -0.04
N ILE A 130 -3.97 9.21 -1.11
CA ILE A 130 -4.08 8.69 -2.47
C ILE A 130 -2.69 8.33 -2.97
N SER A 131 -2.46 7.07 -3.31
CA SER A 131 -1.18 6.59 -3.81
C SER A 131 -1.35 5.99 -5.21
N ILE A 132 -0.44 6.32 -6.13
CA ILE A 132 -0.37 5.65 -7.42
C ILE A 132 0.44 4.37 -7.25
N LEU A 133 -0.16 3.25 -7.65
CA LEU A 133 0.49 1.95 -7.63
C LEU A 133 1.16 1.69 -8.97
N LYS A 134 2.39 1.19 -8.91
CA LYS A 134 3.07 0.61 -10.08
C LYS A 134 2.86 -0.90 -10.05
N GLY A 135 2.47 -1.46 -11.17
CA GLY A 135 2.35 -2.91 -11.35
C GLY A 135 3.71 -3.62 -11.28
N ILE A 136 3.67 -4.91 -11.49
CA ILE A 136 4.87 -5.76 -11.56
C ILE A 136 5.69 -5.33 -12.77
N SER A 137 6.97 -5.09 -12.57
CA SER A 137 7.93 -4.80 -13.62
C SER A 137 9.18 -5.62 -13.42
N THR A 138 9.85 -5.97 -14.51
CA THR A 138 11.19 -6.58 -14.47
C THR A 138 12.24 -5.50 -14.35
N GLY A 139 13.23 -5.72 -13.50
CA GLY A 139 14.45 -4.93 -13.47
C GLY A 139 15.50 -5.50 -14.42
N THR A 140 16.37 -4.64 -14.92
CA THR A 140 17.58 -5.07 -15.62
C THR A 140 18.73 -5.04 -14.61
N PRO A 141 19.51 -6.13 -14.46
CA PRO A 141 20.70 -6.12 -13.61
C PRO A 141 21.68 -5.05 -14.07
N THR A 142 22.31 -4.35 -13.13
CA THR A 142 23.29 -3.32 -13.45
C THR A 142 24.50 -3.93 -14.14
N GLY A 143 24.86 -3.42 -15.31
CA GLY A 143 26.03 -3.88 -16.07
C GLY A 143 25.78 -5.12 -16.94
N HIS A 144 24.53 -5.57 -17.06
CA HIS A 144 24.15 -6.73 -17.89
C HIS A 144 23.03 -6.36 -18.86
N SER A 145 22.96 -7.09 -19.97
CA SER A 145 21.87 -6.98 -20.94
C SER A 145 20.89 -8.14 -20.78
N ILE A 146 19.61 -7.90 -21.09
CA ILE A 146 18.62 -8.97 -21.11
C ILE A 146 18.98 -9.98 -22.20
N GLY A 147 19.02 -11.25 -21.85
CA GLY A 147 19.38 -12.35 -22.77
C GLY A 147 20.86 -12.72 -22.80
N GLU A 148 21.71 -12.06 -22.01
CA GLU A 148 23.09 -12.53 -21.78
C GLU A 148 23.09 -13.77 -20.90
N ASP A 149 24.09 -14.66 -21.13
CA ASP A 149 24.33 -15.80 -20.29
C ASP A 149 24.77 -15.36 -18.88
N ILE A 150 24.28 -16.06 -17.86
CA ILE A 150 24.62 -15.76 -16.47
C ILE A 150 25.88 -16.48 -16.08
N GLU A 151 26.98 -15.76 -15.84
CA GLU A 151 28.18 -16.25 -15.22
C GLU A 151 28.14 -15.95 -13.71
N PHE A 152 27.66 -16.89 -12.90
CA PHE A 152 27.37 -16.69 -11.47
C PHE A 152 28.58 -16.29 -10.62
N ASP A 153 29.79 -16.66 -11.02
CA ASP A 153 31.06 -16.30 -10.36
C ASP A 153 31.42 -14.82 -10.53
N LYS A 154 30.83 -14.15 -11.53
CA LYS A 154 30.99 -12.70 -11.80
C LYS A 154 29.90 -11.84 -11.23
N ILE A 155 28.84 -12.42 -10.67
CA ILE A 155 27.74 -11.66 -10.10
C ILE A 155 28.16 -11.06 -8.75
N ASN A 156 28.35 -9.76 -8.71
CA ASN A 156 28.52 -9.04 -7.46
C ASN A 156 27.14 -8.63 -6.90
N LEU A 157 26.63 -9.40 -5.94
CA LEU A 157 25.35 -9.13 -5.29
C LEU A 157 25.46 -8.06 -4.17
N SER A 158 26.66 -7.60 -3.83
CA SER A 158 26.86 -6.63 -2.75
C SER A 158 26.15 -5.30 -3.01
N ASN A 159 26.03 -4.87 -4.25
CA ASN A 159 25.34 -3.64 -4.63
C ASN A 159 23.81 -3.78 -4.70
N GLY A 160 23.28 -5.01 -4.71
CA GLY A 160 21.83 -5.26 -4.75
C GLY A 160 21.18 -5.33 -3.38
N VAL A 161 21.94 -5.63 -2.33
CA VAL A 161 21.43 -5.79 -0.97
C VAL A 161 21.29 -4.43 -0.28
N ASP A 162 22.14 -3.47 -0.58
CA ASP A 162 22.12 -2.13 0.01
C ASP A 162 20.90 -1.28 -0.40
N PHE A 163 20.27 -1.62 -1.52
CA PHE A 163 19.07 -0.91 -2.00
C PHE A 163 17.82 -1.18 -1.16
N TRP A 164 17.78 -2.30 -0.42
CA TRP A 164 16.63 -2.73 0.37
C TRP A 164 16.73 -2.35 1.86
N LEU A 165 17.90 -1.89 2.32
CA LEU A 165 18.17 -1.60 3.73
C LEU A 165 18.32 -0.09 4.04
N LYS A 166 18.13 0.78 3.06
CA LYS A 166 18.11 2.24 3.26
C LYS A 166 16.69 2.80 3.25
#